data_96b43a6e348e6761ed443d642ac640e7
#
_entry.id   96b43a6e348e6761ed443d642ac640e7
#
_cell.length_a   1.000
_cell.length_b   1.000
_cell.length_c   1.000
_cell.angle_alpha   90.00
_cell.angle_beta   90.00
_cell.angle_gamma   90.00
#
_symmetry.space_group_name_H-M   'P 1'
#
loop_
_entity.id
_entity.type
_entity.pdbx_description
1 polymer ?
#
loop_
_entity_poly.entity_id
_entity_poly.type
_entity_poly.pdbx_seq_one_letter_code
_entity_poly.pdbx_strand_id
1 'polypeptide(L)'
;DSLTGYDWIAVASLHAGGRGAGRVFLAAAVTKSDVEALASWTDNLTWITHQGGVVARRELRICQLVIDSRPLTDVGDDRLTALVCEAVAREGRSLLDWNDEVRTLQLRVALVARWHPDLGLPDLSTDHLLATAGSWLPLYLHADGHIITTVTALRRLPLTQILWNILPYEAQQAVDRLAPARIRVPSGSMVRLDYRVGSDVPVLSVRLQECFGLAATPCVDDGRVPVLMELLSPGFKPVQLTTDLASFWQEAYFEVRKELRRRYPKHYWPDDPLQAEATRGVRRKK
;
A
#
# COMPACT_ATOMS: atom_id res chain seq x y z
N ASP A 1 -21.42 56.82 -6.03
CA ASP A 1 -20.15 56.78 -5.28
C ASP A 1 -20.32 56.77 -3.77
N SER A 2 -21.54 56.48 -3.28
CA SER A 2 -21.88 56.59 -1.86
C SER A 2 -21.67 55.31 -1.04
N LEU A 3 -21.20 54.22 -1.62
CA LEU A 3 -21.00 52.93 -0.93
C LEU A 3 -19.54 52.66 -0.52
N THR A 4 -18.64 53.57 -0.80
CA THR A 4 -17.24 53.54 -0.36
C THR A 4 -17.18 53.80 1.15
N GLY A 5 -16.86 52.82 1.96
CA GLY A 5 -16.77 52.93 3.42
C GLY A 5 -17.72 52.05 4.21
N TYR A 6 -18.56 51.26 3.53
CA TYR A 6 -19.35 50.24 4.17
C TYR A 6 -18.63 48.89 4.10
N ASP A 7 -18.58 48.17 5.23
CA ASP A 7 -17.97 46.83 5.31
C ASP A 7 -18.79 45.79 4.58
N TRP A 8 -20.10 46.01 4.42
CA TRP A 8 -21.03 45.10 3.81
C TRP A 8 -21.97 45.79 2.83
N ILE A 9 -22.10 45.21 1.63
CA ILE A 9 -23.05 45.64 0.63
C ILE A 9 -23.83 44.44 0.06
N ALA A 10 -25.14 44.60 -0.11
CA ALA A 10 -25.98 43.66 -0.84
C ALA A 10 -26.02 44.08 -2.30
N VAL A 11 -25.50 43.24 -3.20
CA VAL A 11 -25.42 43.51 -4.65
C VAL A 11 -26.58 42.80 -5.34
N ALA A 12 -27.49 43.60 -5.94
CA ALA A 12 -28.62 43.08 -6.69
C ALA A 12 -28.33 42.93 -8.20
N SER A 13 -27.39 43.70 -8.74
CA SER A 13 -26.99 43.58 -10.15
C SER A 13 -25.49 43.81 -10.32
N LEU A 14 -24.84 42.81 -10.91
CA LEU A 14 -23.39 42.77 -11.15
C LEU A 14 -23.12 42.31 -12.58
N HIS A 15 -22.21 42.95 -13.24
CA HIS A 15 -21.62 42.45 -14.49
C HIS A 15 -20.21 41.94 -14.20
N ALA A 16 -19.98 40.64 -14.35
CA ALA A 16 -18.66 40.07 -14.28
C ALA A 16 -17.94 40.30 -15.61
N GLY A 17 -17.12 41.35 -15.71
CA GLY A 17 -16.25 41.59 -16.84
C GLY A 17 -15.15 40.51 -16.91
N GLY A 18 -14.79 39.97 -18.07
CA GLY A 18 -13.91 38.80 -18.25
C GLY A 18 -12.56 38.97 -17.59
N ARG A 19 -11.60 39.67 -17.72
CA ARG A 19 -10.29 39.76 -17.02
C ARG A 19 -10.13 40.98 -16.10
N GLY A 20 -11.21 41.65 -15.70
CA GLY A 20 -11.16 42.86 -14.89
C GLY A 20 -12.12 42.84 -13.70
N ALA A 21 -12.08 43.86 -12.86
CA ALA A 21 -13.00 44.04 -11.74
C ALA A 21 -14.46 44.09 -12.23
N GLY A 22 -15.34 43.34 -11.60
CA GLY A 22 -16.78 43.32 -11.90
C GLY A 22 -17.40 44.69 -11.66
N ARG A 23 -18.35 45.15 -12.50
CA ARG A 23 -19.06 46.40 -12.34
C ARG A 23 -20.39 46.16 -11.64
N VAL A 24 -20.56 46.79 -10.48
CA VAL A 24 -21.80 46.75 -9.72
C VAL A 24 -22.74 47.86 -10.26
N PHE A 25 -23.95 47.49 -10.61
CA PHE A 25 -24.97 48.41 -11.15
C PHE A 25 -25.99 48.78 -10.09
N LEU A 26 -26.33 47.87 -9.18
CA LEU A 26 -27.30 48.09 -8.12
C LEU A 26 -26.83 47.37 -6.86
N ALA A 27 -26.61 48.16 -5.80
CA ALA A 27 -26.31 47.65 -4.49
C ALA A 27 -26.87 48.60 -3.40
N ALA A 28 -27.05 48.03 -2.21
CA ALA A 28 -27.41 48.77 -1.01
C ALA A 28 -26.42 48.47 0.10
N ALA A 29 -26.15 49.44 0.97
CA ALA A 29 -25.43 49.24 2.20
C ALA A 29 -26.26 48.38 3.14
N VAL A 30 -25.64 47.40 3.80
CA VAL A 30 -26.26 46.58 4.83
C VAL A 30 -25.40 46.61 6.09
N THR A 31 -26.01 46.46 7.24
CA THR A 31 -25.30 46.37 8.51
C THR A 31 -24.86 44.91 8.79
N LYS A 32 -23.86 44.77 9.65
CA LYS A 32 -23.48 43.44 10.14
C LYS A 32 -24.68 42.69 10.78
N SER A 33 -25.53 43.41 11.51
CA SER A 33 -26.72 42.86 12.13
C SER A 33 -27.73 42.34 11.11
N ASP A 34 -27.91 43.03 9.96
CA ASP A 34 -28.79 42.56 8.88
C ASP A 34 -28.28 41.27 8.26
N VAL A 35 -26.94 41.19 8.08
CA VAL A 35 -26.24 39.99 7.54
C VAL A 35 -26.38 38.84 8.53
N GLU A 36 -26.13 39.06 9.82
CA GLU A 36 -26.23 38.02 10.87
C GLU A 36 -27.64 37.51 11.03
N ALA A 37 -28.65 38.38 10.86
CA ALA A 37 -30.08 37.99 10.96
C ALA A 37 -30.52 36.98 9.87
N LEU A 38 -29.86 36.98 8.72
CA LEU A 38 -30.09 36.07 7.60
C LEU A 38 -29.18 34.84 7.63
N ALA A 39 -28.13 34.86 8.46
CA ALA A 39 -27.15 33.83 8.55
C ALA A 39 -27.56 32.71 9.51
N SER A 40 -27.15 31.49 9.24
CA SER A 40 -27.33 30.32 10.12
C SER A 40 -25.99 29.65 10.43
N TRP A 41 -25.89 29.12 11.66
CA TRP A 41 -24.73 28.32 12.04
C TRP A 41 -24.86 26.92 11.49
N THR A 42 -23.81 26.47 10.78
CA THR A 42 -23.69 25.11 10.24
C THR A 42 -22.36 24.50 10.63
N ASP A 43 -22.37 23.21 10.94
CA ASP A 43 -21.14 22.46 11.22
C ASP A 43 -20.57 21.95 9.90
N ASN A 44 -19.38 22.39 9.58
CA ASN A 44 -18.63 21.99 8.39
C ASN A 44 -17.46 21.09 8.77
N LEU A 45 -17.50 19.84 8.29
CA LEU A 45 -16.41 18.87 8.43
C LEU A 45 -15.88 18.57 7.05
N THR A 46 -14.58 18.71 6.89
CA THR A 46 -13.93 18.47 5.60
C THR A 46 -12.58 17.80 5.81
N TRP A 47 -12.26 16.85 4.97
CA TRP A 47 -10.90 16.31 4.90
C TRP A 47 -10.04 17.18 3.98
N ILE A 48 -8.93 17.69 4.51
CA ILE A 48 -7.99 18.53 3.78
C ILE A 48 -6.57 18.01 3.98
N THR A 49 -6.09 17.23 3.00
CA THR A 49 -4.81 16.51 3.07
C THR A 49 -3.61 17.45 3.33
N HIS A 50 -3.55 18.60 2.66
CA HIS A 50 -2.45 19.56 2.84
C HIS A 50 -2.48 20.30 4.19
N GLN A 51 -3.61 20.30 4.90
CA GLN A 51 -3.75 20.79 6.27
C GLN A 51 -3.58 19.69 7.32
N GLY A 52 -3.26 18.48 6.90
CA GLY A 52 -2.93 17.37 7.77
C GLY A 52 -4.09 16.45 8.15
N GLY A 53 -5.31 16.65 7.62
CA GLY A 53 -6.44 15.77 7.87
C GLY A 53 -7.78 16.44 8.02
N VAL A 54 -8.56 16.08 9.06
CA VAL A 54 -9.89 16.63 9.31
C VAL A 54 -9.79 18.08 9.78
N VAL A 55 -10.56 18.93 9.12
CA VAL A 55 -10.83 20.31 9.53
C VAL A 55 -12.30 20.41 9.92
N ALA A 56 -12.57 20.65 11.20
CA ALA A 56 -13.91 20.78 11.74
C ALA A 56 -14.16 22.23 12.15
N ARG A 57 -15.17 22.87 11.57
CA ARG A 57 -15.53 24.25 11.82
C ARG A 57 -17.04 24.41 11.99
N ARG A 58 -17.42 25.29 12.89
CA ARG A 58 -18.77 25.80 12.98
C ARG A 58 -18.80 27.16 12.31
N GLU A 59 -19.57 27.28 11.25
CA GLU A 59 -19.57 28.42 10.36
C GLU A 59 -20.91 29.11 10.34
N LEU A 60 -20.91 30.45 10.53
CA LEU A 60 -22.07 31.28 10.32
C LEU A 60 -22.14 31.62 8.82
N ARG A 61 -23.16 31.15 8.14
CA ARG A 61 -23.27 31.24 6.68
C ARG A 61 -24.55 31.89 6.19
N ILE A 62 -24.41 32.63 5.09
CA ILE A 62 -25.51 32.96 4.18
C ILE A 62 -25.23 32.26 2.87
N CYS A 63 -26.00 31.22 2.52
CA CYS A 63 -25.73 30.39 1.35
C CYS A 63 -24.28 29.87 1.37
N GLN A 64 -23.45 30.31 0.42
CA GLN A 64 -22.06 29.90 0.32
C GLN A 64 -21.08 30.88 1.00
N LEU A 65 -21.53 32.05 1.45
CA LEU A 65 -20.70 33.04 2.10
C LEU A 65 -20.53 32.71 3.58
N VAL A 66 -19.29 32.58 4.02
CA VAL A 66 -18.93 32.39 5.43
C VAL A 66 -18.72 33.78 6.06
N ILE A 67 -19.53 34.09 7.08
CA ILE A 67 -19.51 35.38 7.80
C ILE A 67 -18.59 35.28 9.02
N ASP A 68 -18.70 34.18 9.75
CA ASP A 68 -17.87 33.88 10.93
C ASP A 68 -17.53 32.39 10.94
N SER A 69 -16.41 32.04 11.54
CA SER A 69 -15.96 30.65 11.57
C SER A 69 -15.20 30.36 12.87
N ARG A 70 -15.63 29.31 13.59
CA ARG A 70 -15.06 28.91 14.87
C ARG A 70 -14.65 27.43 14.81
N PRO A 71 -13.61 27.00 15.52
CA PRO A 71 -13.30 25.59 15.66
C PRO A 71 -14.50 24.82 16.23
N LEU A 72 -14.79 23.65 15.65
CA LEU A 72 -15.77 22.71 16.17
C LEU A 72 -15.02 21.61 16.91
N THR A 73 -15.19 21.51 18.24
CA THR A 73 -14.45 20.59 19.10
C THR A 73 -15.25 19.33 19.46
N ASP A 74 -16.56 19.41 19.40
CA ASP A 74 -17.44 18.29 19.71
C ASP A 74 -18.04 17.73 18.41
N VAL A 75 -17.36 16.73 17.87
CA VAL A 75 -17.78 16.00 16.66
C VAL A 75 -17.91 14.54 17.01
N GLY A 76 -19.10 13.99 16.79
CA GLY A 76 -19.36 12.57 17.04
C GLY A 76 -18.48 11.65 16.19
N ASP A 77 -18.03 10.55 16.80
CA ASP A 77 -17.12 9.58 16.20
C ASP A 77 -17.61 8.99 14.87
N ASP A 78 -18.91 8.76 14.74
CA ASP A 78 -19.53 8.25 13.51
C ASP A 78 -19.32 9.20 12.33
N ARG A 79 -19.45 10.52 12.55
CA ARG A 79 -19.24 11.53 11.51
C ARG A 79 -17.77 11.63 11.10
N LEU A 80 -16.86 11.54 12.08
CA LEU A 80 -15.41 11.52 11.82
C LEU A 80 -15.03 10.26 11.05
N THR A 81 -15.52 9.10 11.48
CA THR A 81 -15.28 7.82 10.82
C THR A 81 -15.73 7.84 9.36
N ALA A 82 -16.98 8.29 9.11
CA ALA A 82 -17.50 8.39 7.75
C ALA A 82 -16.64 9.29 6.88
N LEU A 83 -16.28 10.49 7.38
CA LEU A 83 -15.45 11.44 6.64
C LEU A 83 -14.05 10.87 6.31
N VAL A 84 -13.43 10.17 7.26
CA VAL A 84 -12.11 9.54 7.04
C VAL A 84 -12.22 8.41 6.01
N CYS A 85 -13.27 7.58 6.07
CA CYS A 85 -13.49 6.52 5.08
C CYS A 85 -13.73 7.10 3.67
N GLU A 86 -14.50 8.18 3.54
CA GLU A 86 -14.69 8.89 2.26
C GLU A 86 -13.36 9.47 1.74
N ALA A 87 -12.55 10.06 2.61
CA ALA A 87 -11.24 10.56 2.25
C ALA A 87 -10.31 9.44 1.75
N VAL A 88 -10.30 8.30 2.44
CA VAL A 88 -9.52 7.13 2.02
C VAL A 88 -10.05 6.55 0.71
N ALA A 89 -11.36 6.48 0.51
CA ALA A 89 -11.93 6.04 -0.77
C ALA A 89 -11.47 6.92 -1.95
N ARG A 90 -11.35 8.22 -1.74
CA ARG A 90 -10.96 9.20 -2.77
C ARG A 90 -9.44 9.31 -2.95
N GLU A 91 -8.68 9.36 -1.86
CA GLU A 91 -7.26 9.75 -1.84
C GLU A 91 -6.35 8.67 -1.21
N GLY A 92 -6.89 7.51 -0.85
CA GLY A 92 -6.22 6.48 -0.04
C GLY A 92 -4.93 5.93 -0.62
N ARG A 93 -4.69 6.07 -1.94
CA ARG A 93 -3.40 5.73 -2.54
C ARG A 93 -2.25 6.56 -1.97
N SER A 94 -2.52 7.78 -1.49
CA SER A 94 -1.55 8.67 -0.85
C SER A 94 -1.65 8.74 0.66
N LEU A 95 -2.79 8.30 1.23
CA LEU A 95 -3.08 8.38 2.65
C LEU A 95 -2.66 7.13 3.45
N LEU A 96 -2.59 5.96 2.80
CA LEU A 96 -2.19 4.70 3.42
C LEU A 96 -0.81 4.26 2.91
N ASP A 97 -0.11 3.46 3.73
CA ASP A 97 1.23 2.94 3.38
C ASP A 97 1.14 1.63 2.58
N TRP A 98 1.06 1.76 1.26
CA TRP A 98 1.07 0.63 0.30
C TRP A 98 2.50 0.14 0.02
N ASN A 99 3.20 -0.29 1.06
CA ASN A 99 4.58 -0.76 0.98
C ASN A 99 4.69 -2.14 0.28
N ASP A 100 5.92 -2.62 0.12
CA ASP A 100 6.20 -3.88 -0.58
C ASP A 100 5.64 -5.12 0.14
N GLU A 101 5.44 -5.07 1.46
CA GLU A 101 4.83 -6.17 2.20
C GLU A 101 3.34 -6.27 1.90
N VAL A 102 2.64 -5.13 1.86
CA VAL A 102 1.24 -5.04 1.44
C VAL A 102 1.08 -5.57 0.02
N ARG A 103 1.90 -5.11 -0.91
CA ARG A 103 1.85 -5.57 -2.32
C ARG A 103 2.11 -7.06 -2.43
N THR A 104 3.09 -7.58 -1.68
CA THR A 104 3.37 -9.02 -1.66
C THR A 104 2.18 -9.82 -1.17
N LEU A 105 1.51 -9.37 -0.10
CA LEU A 105 0.31 -10.02 0.42
C LEU A 105 -0.82 -10.01 -0.62
N GLN A 106 -1.10 -8.86 -1.24
CA GLN A 106 -2.11 -8.73 -2.29
C GLN A 106 -1.85 -9.70 -3.46
N LEU A 107 -0.59 -9.79 -3.92
CA LEU A 107 -0.21 -10.67 -5.01
C LEU A 107 -0.33 -12.15 -4.65
N ARG A 108 0.05 -12.55 -3.43
CA ARG A 108 -0.11 -13.91 -2.92
C ARG A 108 -1.59 -14.32 -2.89
N VAL A 109 -2.44 -13.48 -2.32
CA VAL A 109 -3.88 -13.74 -2.24
C VAL A 109 -4.51 -13.83 -3.62
N ALA A 110 -4.20 -12.88 -4.51
CA ALA A 110 -4.70 -12.89 -5.89
C ALA A 110 -4.24 -14.12 -6.68
N LEU A 111 -3.00 -14.58 -6.46
CA LEU A 111 -2.46 -15.76 -7.12
C LEU A 111 -3.15 -17.04 -6.63
N VAL A 112 -3.33 -17.20 -5.32
CA VAL A 112 -4.06 -18.32 -4.74
C VAL A 112 -5.52 -18.33 -5.20
N ALA A 113 -6.17 -17.17 -5.27
CA ALA A 113 -7.54 -17.05 -5.78
C ALA A 113 -7.67 -17.50 -7.24
N ARG A 114 -6.63 -17.28 -8.06
CA ARG A 114 -6.61 -17.78 -9.46
C ARG A 114 -6.34 -19.28 -9.54
N TRP A 115 -5.45 -19.82 -8.71
CA TRP A 115 -5.17 -21.26 -8.69
C TRP A 115 -6.34 -22.06 -8.12
N HIS A 116 -7.03 -21.49 -7.11
CA HIS A 116 -8.07 -22.13 -6.33
C HIS A 116 -9.30 -21.21 -6.19
N PRO A 117 -10.09 -21.01 -7.26
CA PRO A 117 -11.30 -20.16 -7.20
C PRO A 117 -12.35 -20.68 -6.20
N ASP A 118 -12.34 -21.97 -5.92
CA ASP A 118 -13.21 -22.64 -4.96
C ASP A 118 -12.99 -22.20 -3.50
N LEU A 119 -11.82 -21.62 -3.18
CA LEU A 119 -11.54 -21.10 -1.84
C LEU A 119 -12.29 -19.79 -1.54
N GLY A 120 -12.85 -19.11 -2.55
CA GLY A 120 -13.64 -17.90 -2.36
C GLY A 120 -12.88 -16.76 -1.66
N LEU A 121 -11.58 -16.60 -1.92
CA LEU A 121 -10.75 -15.59 -1.27
C LEU A 121 -11.25 -14.17 -1.59
N PRO A 122 -11.25 -13.24 -0.61
CA PRO A 122 -11.65 -11.87 -0.86
C PRO A 122 -10.66 -11.15 -1.79
N ASP A 123 -11.17 -10.20 -2.57
CA ASP A 123 -10.34 -9.31 -3.37
C ASP A 123 -9.64 -8.29 -2.46
N LEU A 124 -8.32 -8.39 -2.34
CA LEU A 124 -7.49 -7.43 -1.62
C LEU A 124 -6.79 -6.44 -2.57
N SER A 125 -7.27 -6.29 -3.81
CA SER A 125 -6.71 -5.27 -4.71
C SER A 125 -6.89 -3.86 -4.12
N THR A 126 -5.92 -2.98 -4.40
CA THR A 126 -5.98 -1.60 -3.89
C THR A 126 -7.26 -0.90 -4.29
N ASP A 127 -7.73 -1.09 -5.53
CA ASP A 127 -8.94 -0.43 -6.01
C ASP A 127 -10.19 -0.93 -5.28
N HIS A 128 -10.30 -2.24 -5.06
CA HIS A 128 -11.41 -2.81 -4.28
C HIS A 128 -11.39 -2.34 -2.83
N LEU A 129 -10.23 -2.35 -2.18
CA LEU A 129 -10.08 -1.89 -0.79
C LEU A 129 -10.42 -0.41 -0.64
N LEU A 130 -10.05 0.44 -1.59
CA LEU A 130 -10.43 1.86 -1.57
C LEU A 130 -11.94 2.03 -1.79
N ALA A 131 -12.51 1.33 -2.75
CA ALA A 131 -13.95 1.40 -3.02
C ALA A 131 -14.81 0.91 -1.83
N THR A 132 -14.28 -0.01 -1.03
CA THR A 132 -14.96 -0.62 0.12
C THR A 132 -14.42 -0.12 1.47
N ALA A 133 -13.72 1.01 1.52
CA ALA A 133 -13.07 1.52 2.73
C ALA A 133 -14.03 1.64 3.92
N GLY A 134 -15.29 2.03 3.68
CA GLY A 134 -16.31 2.12 4.71
C GLY A 134 -16.69 0.79 5.39
N SER A 135 -16.36 -0.36 4.80
CA SER A 135 -16.71 -1.66 5.37
C SER A 135 -15.63 -2.27 6.26
N TRP A 136 -14.37 -1.97 6.03
CA TRP A 136 -13.25 -2.58 6.78
C TRP A 136 -12.46 -1.59 7.63
N LEU A 137 -12.29 -0.35 7.15
CA LEU A 137 -11.43 0.63 7.80
C LEU A 137 -11.95 1.12 9.17
N PRO A 138 -13.27 1.28 9.42
CA PRO A 138 -13.78 1.76 10.70
C PRO A 138 -13.27 0.98 11.92
N LEU A 139 -13.06 -0.34 11.79
CA LEU A 139 -12.54 -1.20 12.85
C LEU A 139 -11.13 -0.85 13.32
N TYR A 140 -10.38 -0.11 12.50
CA TYR A 140 -8.96 0.24 12.74
C TYR A 140 -8.72 1.74 12.92
N LEU A 141 -9.78 2.56 12.91
CA LEU A 141 -9.66 4.02 13.05
C LEU A 141 -9.59 4.49 14.50
N HIS A 142 -9.72 3.61 15.49
CA HIS A 142 -9.63 3.98 16.90
C HIS A 142 -8.20 3.79 17.42
N ALA A 143 -7.63 4.86 17.97
CA ALA A 143 -6.36 4.83 18.67
C ALA A 143 -6.46 5.66 19.95
N ASP A 144 -6.05 5.09 21.09
CA ASP A 144 -6.05 5.76 22.40
C ASP A 144 -7.40 6.39 22.80
N GLY A 145 -8.52 5.74 22.40
CA GLY A 145 -9.88 6.20 22.70
C GLY A 145 -10.39 7.32 21.78
N HIS A 146 -9.69 7.66 20.71
CA HIS A 146 -10.07 8.69 19.76
C HIS A 146 -10.03 8.17 18.31
N ILE A 147 -10.82 8.79 17.45
CA ILE A 147 -10.78 8.50 16.01
C ILE A 147 -9.52 9.11 15.39
N ILE A 148 -8.89 8.35 14.53
CA ILE A 148 -7.77 8.79 13.69
C ILE A 148 -8.28 9.81 12.67
N THR A 149 -7.86 11.05 12.79
CA THR A 149 -8.30 12.18 11.96
C THR A 149 -7.16 12.85 11.19
N THR A 150 -5.95 12.30 11.25
CA THR A 150 -4.78 12.91 10.63
C THR A 150 -4.14 12.03 9.57
N VAL A 151 -3.57 12.64 8.53
CA VAL A 151 -2.79 11.98 7.47
C VAL A 151 -1.63 11.17 8.05
N THR A 152 -0.93 11.74 9.04
CA THR A 152 0.23 11.08 9.67
C THR A 152 -0.17 9.81 10.39
N ALA A 153 -1.30 9.82 11.10
CA ALA A 153 -1.79 8.65 11.82
C ALA A 153 -2.31 7.57 10.85
N LEU A 154 -3.00 7.95 9.77
CA LEU A 154 -3.43 7.00 8.72
C LEU A 154 -2.24 6.29 8.07
N ARG A 155 -1.15 7.00 7.77
CA ARG A 155 0.08 6.39 7.22
C ARG A 155 0.78 5.43 8.17
N ARG A 156 0.52 5.52 9.47
CA ARG A 156 1.09 4.63 10.48
C ARG A 156 0.25 3.38 10.73
N LEU A 157 -0.93 3.27 10.13
CA LEU A 157 -1.72 2.06 10.25
C LEU A 157 -0.92 0.84 9.74
N PRO A 158 -0.89 -0.26 10.49
CA PRO A 158 -0.17 -1.48 10.10
C PRO A 158 -0.96 -2.21 8.99
N LEU A 159 -0.97 -1.63 7.78
CA LEU A 159 -1.86 -2.05 6.69
C LEU A 159 -1.69 -3.53 6.33
N THR A 160 -0.47 -4.05 6.32
CA THR A 160 -0.22 -5.49 6.08
C THR A 160 -0.97 -6.37 7.07
N GLN A 161 -0.91 -6.03 8.37
CA GLN A 161 -1.61 -6.80 9.41
C GLN A 161 -3.13 -6.64 9.31
N ILE A 162 -3.60 -5.44 9.00
CA ILE A 162 -5.02 -5.16 8.78
C ILE A 162 -5.56 -6.03 7.65
N LEU A 163 -4.89 -6.03 6.49
CA LEU A 163 -5.31 -6.83 5.34
C LEU A 163 -5.21 -8.34 5.61
N TRP A 164 -4.21 -8.78 6.37
CA TRP A 164 -4.11 -10.15 6.81
C TRP A 164 -5.30 -10.56 7.69
N ASN A 165 -5.74 -9.69 8.59
CA ASN A 165 -6.88 -9.93 9.49
C ASN A 165 -8.25 -9.89 8.77
N ILE A 166 -8.34 -9.30 7.58
CA ILE A 166 -9.55 -9.38 6.74
C ILE A 166 -9.77 -10.81 6.22
N LEU A 167 -8.68 -11.57 6.04
CA LEU A 167 -8.78 -12.96 5.61
C LEU A 167 -9.31 -13.84 6.74
N PRO A 168 -10.32 -14.70 6.50
CA PRO A 168 -10.67 -15.76 7.43
C PRO A 168 -9.47 -16.67 7.75
N TYR A 169 -9.46 -17.29 8.91
CA TYR A 169 -8.32 -18.12 9.36
C TYR A 169 -7.94 -19.21 8.37
N GLU A 170 -8.92 -19.91 7.79
CA GLU A 170 -8.71 -20.95 6.78
C GLU A 170 -8.05 -20.37 5.51
N ALA A 171 -8.44 -19.15 5.13
CA ALA A 171 -7.84 -18.44 4.00
C ALA A 171 -6.39 -18.04 4.29
N GLN A 172 -6.10 -17.57 5.50
CA GLN A 172 -4.73 -17.27 5.94
C GLN A 172 -3.84 -18.51 5.82
N GLN A 173 -4.30 -19.66 6.33
CA GLN A 173 -3.56 -20.92 6.25
C GLN A 173 -3.38 -21.38 4.80
N ALA A 174 -4.41 -21.27 3.97
CA ALA A 174 -4.32 -21.61 2.56
C ALA A 174 -3.30 -20.74 1.83
N VAL A 175 -3.33 -19.42 2.04
CA VAL A 175 -2.38 -18.50 1.42
C VAL A 175 -0.93 -18.77 1.87
N ASP A 176 -0.70 -19.05 3.15
CA ASP A 176 0.64 -19.37 3.66
C ASP A 176 1.18 -20.71 3.15
N ARG A 177 0.32 -21.68 2.96
CA ARG A 177 0.68 -23.00 2.42
C ARG A 177 0.91 -22.97 0.91
N LEU A 178 -0.04 -22.40 0.16
CA LEU A 178 -0.05 -22.45 -1.30
C LEU A 178 0.89 -21.40 -1.93
N ALA A 179 0.98 -20.23 -1.34
CA ALA A 179 1.84 -19.14 -1.80
C ALA A 179 2.67 -18.57 -0.64
N PRO A 180 3.64 -19.32 -0.08
CA PRO A 180 4.42 -18.89 1.07
C PRO A 180 5.22 -17.61 0.77
N ALA A 181 5.34 -16.72 1.76
CA ALA A 181 6.14 -15.51 1.60
C ALA A 181 7.65 -15.78 1.46
N ARG A 182 8.12 -16.90 2.01
CA ARG A 182 9.53 -17.31 2.02
C ARG A 182 9.68 -18.80 1.87
N ILE A 183 10.78 -19.23 1.27
CA ILE A 183 11.19 -20.65 1.19
C ILE A 183 12.50 -20.84 1.92
N ARG A 184 12.62 -21.94 2.65
CA ARG A 184 13.87 -22.37 3.27
C ARG A 184 14.73 -23.08 2.24
N VAL A 185 15.96 -22.60 2.07
CA VAL A 185 16.96 -23.22 1.17
C VAL A 185 17.97 -24.05 1.99
N PRO A 186 18.77 -24.94 1.36
CA PRO A 186 19.69 -25.86 2.08
C PRO A 186 20.66 -25.17 3.05
N SER A 187 21.07 -23.93 2.78
CA SER A 187 21.91 -23.15 3.71
C SER A 187 21.22 -22.79 5.03
N GLY A 188 19.92 -23.10 5.16
CA GLY A 188 19.06 -22.70 6.29
C GLY A 188 18.54 -21.26 6.19
N SER A 189 18.84 -20.53 5.12
CA SER A 189 18.29 -19.19 4.89
C SER A 189 16.80 -19.28 4.53
N MET A 190 16.01 -18.34 5.08
CA MET A 190 14.63 -18.11 4.68
C MET A 190 14.62 -17.02 3.60
N VAL A 191 14.56 -17.44 2.33
CA VAL A 191 14.61 -16.52 1.19
C VAL A 191 13.21 -16.11 0.78
N ARG A 192 13.00 -14.81 0.59
CA ARG A 192 11.70 -14.24 0.16
C ARG A 192 11.42 -14.66 -1.28
N LEU A 193 10.16 -15.04 -1.54
CA LEU A 193 9.64 -15.18 -2.90
C LEU A 193 9.14 -13.83 -3.42
N ASP A 194 9.51 -13.50 -4.63
CA ASP A 194 9.06 -12.30 -5.34
C ASP A 194 7.86 -12.67 -6.22
N TYR A 195 6.68 -12.24 -5.78
CA TYR A 195 5.42 -12.39 -6.51
C TYR A 195 5.24 -11.18 -7.42
N ARG A 196 4.99 -11.39 -8.72
CA ARG A 196 4.93 -10.32 -9.71
C ARG A 196 3.56 -10.22 -10.37
N VAL A 197 3.15 -9.00 -10.67
CA VAL A 197 1.90 -8.76 -11.41
C VAL A 197 1.95 -9.45 -12.78
N GLY A 198 0.89 -10.19 -13.10
CA GLY A 198 0.79 -10.89 -14.40
C GLY A 198 1.65 -12.15 -14.54
N SER A 199 2.36 -12.57 -13.47
CA SER A 199 3.10 -13.83 -13.44
C SER A 199 2.38 -14.87 -12.60
N ASP A 200 2.27 -16.10 -13.08
CA ASP A 200 1.75 -17.24 -12.32
C ASP A 200 2.85 -17.97 -11.55
N VAL A 201 4.10 -17.60 -11.78
CA VAL A 201 5.28 -18.24 -11.19
C VAL A 201 6.04 -17.21 -10.36
N PRO A 202 6.22 -17.44 -9.03
CA PRO A 202 7.04 -16.58 -8.19
C PRO A 202 8.54 -16.80 -8.47
N VAL A 203 9.35 -15.76 -8.22
CA VAL A 203 10.79 -15.78 -8.40
C VAL A 203 11.50 -15.98 -7.07
N LEU A 204 12.46 -16.90 -7.05
CA LEU A 204 13.37 -17.13 -5.93
C LEU A 204 14.78 -16.66 -6.30
N SER A 205 15.13 -15.44 -5.90
CA SER A 205 16.47 -14.89 -6.08
C SER A 205 17.38 -15.33 -4.93
N VAL A 206 18.32 -16.24 -5.21
CA VAL A 206 19.16 -16.88 -4.20
C VAL A 206 20.58 -17.11 -4.70
N ARG A 207 21.56 -16.94 -3.81
CA ARG A 207 22.96 -17.25 -4.20
C ARG A 207 23.12 -18.74 -4.48
N LEU A 208 23.77 -19.05 -5.60
CA LEU A 208 24.02 -20.42 -6.07
C LEU A 208 24.55 -21.34 -4.96
N GLN A 209 25.46 -20.83 -4.13
CA GLN A 209 26.08 -21.60 -3.03
C GLN A 209 25.10 -21.96 -1.91
N GLU A 210 23.99 -21.25 -1.78
CA GLU A 210 22.94 -21.56 -0.80
C GLU A 210 22.03 -22.69 -1.27
N CYS A 211 22.12 -23.05 -2.57
CA CYS A 211 21.34 -24.11 -3.19
C CYS A 211 22.09 -25.45 -3.32
N PHE A 212 23.37 -25.55 -2.93
CA PHE A 212 24.07 -26.83 -2.95
C PHE A 212 23.30 -27.89 -2.13
N GLY A 213 23.20 -29.10 -2.62
CA GLY A 213 22.39 -30.17 -2.07
C GLY A 213 20.91 -30.15 -2.46
N LEU A 214 20.44 -29.11 -3.16
CA LEU A 214 19.06 -29.01 -3.63
C LEU A 214 18.94 -29.71 -5.00
N ALA A 215 18.37 -30.91 -5.01
CA ALA A 215 18.31 -31.73 -6.23
C ALA A 215 17.22 -31.25 -7.22
N ALA A 216 16.12 -30.71 -6.73
CA ALA A 216 14.99 -30.31 -7.56
C ALA A 216 14.58 -28.86 -7.28
N THR A 217 13.93 -28.24 -8.28
CA THR A 217 13.38 -26.89 -8.13
C THR A 217 12.31 -26.87 -7.03
N PRO A 218 12.39 -25.92 -6.07
CA PRO A 218 11.30 -25.75 -5.11
C PRO A 218 9.99 -25.41 -5.81
N CYS A 219 8.89 -25.89 -5.25
CA CYS A 219 7.56 -25.65 -5.76
C CYS A 219 6.69 -24.95 -4.73
N VAL A 220 5.71 -24.22 -5.19
CA VAL A 220 4.58 -23.66 -4.44
C VAL A 220 3.29 -24.38 -4.88
N ASP A 221 2.14 -23.98 -4.38
CA ASP A 221 0.85 -24.58 -4.71
C ASP A 221 0.84 -26.10 -4.49
N ASP A 222 1.23 -26.52 -3.28
CA ASP A 222 1.32 -27.94 -2.90
C ASP A 222 2.14 -28.77 -3.90
N GLY A 223 3.21 -28.20 -4.44
CA GLY A 223 4.12 -28.90 -5.36
C GLY A 223 3.76 -28.79 -6.84
N ARG A 224 2.69 -28.07 -7.22
CA ARG A 224 2.23 -28.00 -8.62
C ARG A 224 2.97 -26.95 -9.45
N VAL A 225 3.43 -25.86 -8.81
CA VAL A 225 4.02 -24.72 -9.51
C VAL A 225 5.49 -24.59 -9.13
N PRO A 226 6.45 -24.93 -10.03
CA PRO A 226 7.86 -24.71 -9.77
C PRO A 226 8.16 -23.21 -9.76
N VAL A 227 9.01 -22.77 -8.80
CA VAL A 227 9.44 -21.36 -8.77
C VAL A 227 10.46 -21.08 -9.88
N LEU A 228 10.51 -19.84 -10.37
CA LEU A 228 11.61 -19.39 -11.23
C LEU A 228 12.82 -19.10 -10.34
N MET A 229 13.84 -19.94 -10.42
CA MET A 229 15.10 -19.76 -9.71
C MET A 229 15.95 -18.70 -10.41
N GLU A 230 16.20 -17.57 -9.76
CA GLU A 230 17.22 -16.62 -10.15
C GLU A 230 18.48 -16.90 -9.31
N LEU A 231 19.40 -17.70 -9.88
CA LEU A 231 20.64 -18.04 -9.21
C LEU A 231 21.62 -16.87 -9.28
N LEU A 232 22.11 -16.46 -8.12
CA LEU A 232 22.97 -15.29 -7.99
C LEU A 232 24.41 -15.69 -7.68
N SER A 233 25.37 -14.90 -8.17
CA SER A 233 26.76 -14.96 -7.74
C SER A 233 26.90 -14.55 -6.27
N PRO A 234 28.09 -14.77 -5.64
CA PRO A 234 28.38 -14.25 -4.30
C PRO A 234 28.21 -12.73 -4.15
N GLY A 235 28.36 -11.98 -5.23
CA GLY A 235 28.13 -10.54 -5.30
C GLY A 235 26.72 -10.14 -5.70
N PHE A 236 25.73 -11.03 -5.55
CA PHE A 236 24.32 -10.80 -5.85
C PHE A 236 24.00 -10.39 -7.29
N LYS A 237 24.81 -10.84 -8.25
CA LYS A 237 24.53 -10.65 -9.69
C LYS A 237 23.90 -11.92 -10.25
N PRO A 238 22.83 -11.82 -11.05
CA PRO A 238 22.24 -12.97 -11.72
C PRO A 238 23.28 -13.70 -12.59
N VAL A 239 23.30 -15.03 -12.47
CA VAL A 239 24.17 -15.91 -13.27
C VAL A 239 23.37 -16.92 -14.06
N GLN A 240 22.16 -17.29 -13.59
CA GLN A 240 21.28 -18.22 -14.27
C GLN A 240 19.82 -17.97 -13.87
N LEU A 241 18.91 -18.14 -14.81
CA LEU A 241 17.48 -18.26 -14.60
C LEU A 241 17.04 -19.65 -15.02
N THR A 242 16.32 -20.36 -14.16
CA THR A 242 15.81 -21.70 -14.48
C THR A 242 14.59 -22.07 -13.65
N THR A 243 13.69 -22.82 -14.25
CA THR A 243 12.60 -23.55 -13.58
C THR A 243 12.93 -25.03 -13.44
N ASP A 244 14.06 -25.47 -14.00
CA ASP A 244 14.58 -26.83 -13.91
C ASP A 244 16.00 -26.82 -13.33
N LEU A 245 16.06 -26.94 -12.01
CA LEU A 245 17.33 -26.94 -11.28
C LEU A 245 18.11 -28.23 -11.53
N ALA A 246 17.43 -29.34 -11.80
CA ALA A 246 18.09 -30.63 -12.06
C ALA A 246 18.91 -30.59 -13.37
N SER A 247 18.31 -30.12 -14.45
CA SER A 247 19.04 -29.89 -15.73
C SER A 247 20.17 -28.86 -15.57
N PHE A 248 19.95 -27.80 -14.79
CA PHE A 248 21.01 -26.83 -14.53
C PHE A 248 22.25 -27.46 -13.90
N TRP A 249 22.07 -28.34 -12.87
CA TRP A 249 23.20 -29.03 -12.23
C TRP A 249 23.95 -29.97 -13.18
N GLN A 250 23.26 -30.61 -14.12
CA GLN A 250 23.84 -31.55 -15.06
C GLN A 250 24.58 -30.88 -16.23
N GLU A 251 24.04 -29.76 -16.71
CA GLU A 251 24.48 -29.15 -17.96
C GLU A 251 25.22 -27.84 -17.74
N ALA A 252 24.53 -26.81 -17.22
CA ALA A 252 25.04 -25.44 -17.19
C ALA A 252 25.96 -25.14 -16.01
N TYR A 253 25.83 -25.88 -14.90
CA TYR A 253 26.62 -25.61 -13.69
C TYR A 253 28.13 -25.56 -13.91
N PHE A 254 28.68 -26.44 -14.72
CA PHE A 254 30.12 -26.56 -14.90
C PHE A 254 30.72 -25.32 -15.55
N GLU A 255 30.04 -24.73 -16.53
CA GLU A 255 30.47 -23.49 -17.16
C GLU A 255 30.31 -22.28 -16.22
N VAL A 256 29.16 -22.18 -15.56
CA VAL A 256 28.89 -21.14 -14.54
C VAL A 256 29.92 -21.23 -13.40
N ARG A 257 30.21 -22.44 -12.92
CA ARG A 257 31.24 -22.71 -11.91
C ARG A 257 32.61 -22.21 -12.33
N LYS A 258 33.05 -22.52 -13.58
CA LYS A 258 34.33 -22.11 -14.11
C LYS A 258 34.50 -20.59 -14.11
N GLU A 259 33.46 -19.85 -14.52
CA GLU A 259 33.44 -18.39 -14.48
C GLU A 259 33.48 -17.87 -13.06
N LEU A 260 32.58 -18.38 -12.17
CA LEU A 260 32.49 -17.95 -10.79
C LEU A 260 33.77 -18.27 -10.01
N ARG A 261 34.42 -19.41 -10.23
CA ARG A 261 35.68 -19.75 -9.58
C ARG A 261 36.78 -18.77 -9.94
N ARG A 262 36.83 -18.30 -11.18
CA ARG A 262 37.78 -17.26 -11.62
C ARG A 262 37.52 -15.93 -10.94
N ARG A 263 36.24 -15.55 -10.82
CA ARG A 263 35.83 -14.25 -10.28
C ARG A 263 35.78 -14.20 -8.76
N TYR A 264 35.47 -15.34 -8.14
CA TYR A 264 35.32 -15.48 -6.69
C TYR A 264 36.16 -16.65 -6.15
N PRO A 265 37.48 -16.63 -6.22
CA PRO A 265 38.37 -17.77 -5.92
C PRO A 265 38.35 -18.16 -4.43
N LYS A 266 37.94 -17.27 -3.52
CA LYS A 266 37.85 -17.54 -2.09
C LYS A 266 36.60 -18.33 -1.69
N HIS A 267 35.62 -18.45 -2.60
CA HIS A 267 34.40 -19.18 -2.39
C HIS A 267 34.52 -20.64 -2.74
N TYR A 268 33.67 -21.48 -2.16
CA TYR A 268 33.64 -22.92 -2.41
C TYR A 268 32.85 -23.21 -3.68
N TRP A 269 33.49 -23.94 -4.63
CA TRP A 269 32.93 -24.34 -5.91
C TRP A 269 33.17 -25.84 -6.13
N PRO A 270 32.24 -26.71 -5.60
CA PRO A 270 32.41 -28.16 -5.63
C PRO A 270 32.35 -28.73 -7.05
N ASP A 271 32.97 -29.91 -7.26
CA ASP A 271 32.78 -30.70 -8.46
C ASP A 271 31.41 -31.33 -8.54
N ASP A 272 30.90 -31.80 -7.38
CA ASP A 272 29.55 -32.28 -7.25
C ASP A 272 28.73 -31.33 -6.33
N PRO A 273 27.84 -30.51 -6.92
CA PRO A 273 27.04 -29.57 -6.17
C PRO A 273 25.95 -30.23 -5.33
N LEU A 274 25.53 -31.46 -5.67
CA LEU A 274 24.47 -32.16 -4.97
C LEU A 274 24.95 -32.81 -3.66
N GLN A 275 26.24 -33.20 -3.60
CA GLN A 275 26.86 -33.75 -2.40
C GLN A 275 27.52 -32.66 -1.52
N ALA A 276 27.53 -31.44 -2.00
CA ALA A 276 28.18 -30.33 -1.30
C ALA A 276 27.30 -29.70 -0.25
N GLU A 277 27.90 -29.28 0.85
CA GLU A 277 27.24 -28.50 1.88
C GLU A 277 26.96 -27.08 1.42
N ALA A 278 25.73 -26.62 1.55
CA ALA A 278 25.32 -25.27 1.21
C ALA A 278 25.95 -24.24 2.16
N THR A 279 26.36 -23.08 1.63
CA THR A 279 27.03 -22.05 2.42
C THR A 279 26.45 -20.66 2.15
N ARG A 280 26.43 -19.82 3.18
CA ARG A 280 26.00 -18.40 3.09
C ARG A 280 27.10 -17.44 2.65
N GLY A 281 28.35 -17.90 2.60
CA GLY A 281 29.50 -17.04 2.33
C GLY A 281 30.76 -17.83 2.04
N VAL A 282 31.92 -17.25 2.33
CA VAL A 282 33.21 -17.93 2.22
C VAL A 282 33.29 -19.02 3.28
N ARG A 283 33.64 -20.25 2.87
CA ARG A 283 33.86 -21.36 3.80
C ARG A 283 35.06 -21.03 4.70
N ARG A 284 34.85 -20.88 5.99
CA ARG A 284 35.97 -20.76 6.93
C ARG A 284 36.77 -22.07 6.87
N LYS A 285 38.08 -21.97 6.61
CA LYS A 285 38.97 -23.12 6.79
C LYS A 285 38.86 -23.55 8.26
N LYS A 286 38.46 -24.79 8.51
CA LYS A 286 38.67 -25.44 9.81
C LYS A 286 40.14 -25.58 10.07
#